data_6c5743c3eed36fec69837dfebddd6bbe
#
_entry.id   6c5743c3eed36fec69837dfebddd6bbe
#
_cell.length_a   1.000
_cell.length_b   1.000
_cell.length_c   1.000
_cell.angle_alpha   90.00
_cell.angle_beta   90.00
_cell.angle_gamma   90.00
#
_symmetry.space_group_name_H-M   'P 1'
#
loop_
_entity.id
_entity.type
_entity.pdbx_description
1 polymer ?
#
loop_
_entity_poly.entity_id
_entity_poly.type
_entity_poly.pdbx_seq_one_letter_code
_entity_poly.pdbx_strand_id
1 'polypeptide(L)'
;MKQTILTFITKVNPAKVSDLKALLEGMAKDVEGNAVIPFPKLKLLHFASLVVNEAPDYDPCLVFENNFDGPLDPYLEELYLHASEGLHQIYSCCPDYPVASAPDKAQLLSYLRAHVVHPNAYHIGNVGRSAERTHQEDALRDSLEDFLDGVVAQGNIGPLASIRQKVQAFVKSQPLFTWAAKVEPRQTASEHFMPRLNLVIAGLIALLLSPLLIPLLLVWVIMLRWTETHEAPPADLSIDTNVKNLVKREDFPHIVQNHMCHISIVKPGAFRRGTLRGVLRLINLIARTSDKGELSGIPSIHFAHWSLIDNGRRLLFVSNFDGSWENYLDDFIDKASSGLTGIWSNTVDYPKTRFLILDGSRDGSRFKAAARAKQTYTNVWYSAYKQLTVQTIDNNSSIREDLFTSLDDSATRDWLLRF
;
A
#
# COMPACT_ATOMS: atom_id res chain seq x y z
N MET A 1 -8.53 -9.80 -11.14
CA MET A 1 -8.86 -10.28 -9.75
C MET A 1 -8.88 -9.08 -8.83
N LYS A 2 -9.79 -9.01 -7.86
CA LYS A 2 -9.85 -7.89 -6.92
C LYS A 2 -8.81 -8.08 -5.81
N GLN A 3 -8.02 -7.05 -5.54
CA GLN A 3 -7.08 -7.02 -4.43
C GLN A 3 -7.75 -6.36 -3.21
N THR A 4 -7.37 -6.82 -2.02
CA THR A 4 -7.91 -6.33 -0.75
C THR A 4 -6.79 -5.80 0.13
N ILE A 5 -7.03 -4.64 0.73
CA ILE A 5 -6.19 -4.02 1.75
C ILE A 5 -6.95 -4.02 3.06
N LEU A 6 -6.36 -4.55 4.11
CA LEU A 6 -6.90 -4.44 5.44
C LEU A 6 -5.80 -4.54 6.51
N THR A 7 -6.18 -4.15 7.72
CA THR A 7 -5.28 -4.22 8.87
C THR A 7 -6.03 -4.86 10.04
N PHE A 8 -5.40 -5.79 10.73
CA PHE A 8 -5.85 -6.25 12.04
C PHE A 8 -5.19 -5.36 13.10
N ILE A 9 -5.97 -4.71 13.96
CA ILE A 9 -5.45 -3.88 15.04
C ILE A 9 -5.96 -4.42 16.35
N THR A 10 -5.02 -4.85 17.21
CA THR A 10 -5.31 -5.42 18.52
C THR A 10 -4.53 -4.70 19.61
N LYS A 11 -5.12 -4.57 20.79
CA LYS A 11 -4.38 -4.10 21.96
C LYS A 11 -3.34 -5.14 22.36
N VAL A 12 -2.22 -4.70 22.87
CA VAL A 12 -1.19 -5.57 23.44
C VAL A 12 -1.18 -5.38 24.97
N ASN A 13 -1.06 -6.47 25.71
CA ASN A 13 -0.89 -6.37 27.16
C ASN A 13 0.44 -5.66 27.45
N PRO A 14 0.45 -4.54 28.19
CA PRO A 14 1.67 -3.79 28.49
C PRO A 14 2.81 -4.65 29.06
N ALA A 15 2.46 -5.65 29.88
CA ALA A 15 3.46 -6.57 30.47
C ALA A 15 4.07 -7.54 29.44
N LYS A 16 3.46 -7.71 28.27
CA LYS A 16 3.90 -8.64 27.20
C LYS A 16 4.46 -7.95 25.96
N VAL A 17 4.57 -6.63 25.96
CA VAL A 17 5.10 -5.88 24.82
C VAL A 17 6.53 -6.32 24.48
N SER A 18 7.39 -6.50 25.50
CA SER A 18 8.78 -6.96 25.30
C SER A 18 8.85 -8.36 24.70
N ASP A 19 7.98 -9.27 25.17
CA ASP A 19 7.94 -10.65 24.67
C ASP A 19 7.49 -10.67 23.20
N LEU A 20 6.44 -9.89 22.87
CA LEU A 20 5.97 -9.75 21.49
C LEU A 20 7.07 -9.17 20.59
N LYS A 21 7.73 -8.10 21.00
CA LYS A 21 8.83 -7.50 20.22
C LYS A 21 9.97 -8.51 20.00
N ALA A 22 10.35 -9.28 21.01
CA ALA A 22 11.39 -10.31 20.89
C ALA A 22 10.98 -11.41 19.89
N LEU A 23 9.71 -11.84 19.91
CA LEU A 23 9.18 -12.79 18.93
C LEU A 23 9.26 -12.22 17.50
N LEU A 24 8.81 -10.97 17.30
CA LEU A 24 8.86 -10.30 16.00
C LEU A 24 10.28 -10.05 15.51
N GLU A 25 11.23 -9.71 16.40
CA GLU A 25 12.65 -9.59 16.06
C GLU A 25 13.24 -10.94 15.62
N GLY A 26 12.80 -12.04 16.25
CA GLY A 26 13.14 -13.40 15.79
C GLY A 26 12.70 -13.65 14.36
N MET A 27 11.46 -13.29 14.01
CA MET A 27 10.93 -13.40 12.66
C MET A 27 11.69 -12.50 11.66
N ALA A 28 12.04 -11.29 12.07
CA ALA A 28 12.69 -10.30 11.21
C ALA A 28 14.12 -10.71 10.77
N LYS A 29 14.77 -11.65 11.46
CA LYS A 29 16.09 -12.15 11.08
C LYS A 29 16.06 -12.96 9.78
N ASP A 30 14.98 -13.67 9.54
CA ASP A 30 14.72 -14.41 8.31
C ASP A 30 13.21 -14.41 8.04
N VAL A 31 12.72 -13.37 7.38
CA VAL A 31 11.30 -13.16 7.15
C VAL A 31 10.69 -14.26 6.28
N GLU A 32 11.44 -14.79 5.33
CA GLU A 32 10.96 -15.83 4.41
C GLU A 32 11.02 -17.24 5.02
N GLY A 33 12.05 -17.51 5.83
CA GLY A 33 12.26 -18.83 6.46
C GLY A 33 11.70 -18.98 7.86
N ASN A 34 11.08 -17.93 8.45
CA ASN A 34 10.54 -18.02 9.80
C ASN A 34 9.36 -19.00 9.90
N ALA A 35 9.29 -19.70 11.04
CA ALA A 35 8.24 -20.69 11.28
C ALA A 35 6.95 -20.10 11.87
N VAL A 36 6.97 -18.85 12.37
CA VAL A 36 5.82 -18.23 13.05
C VAL A 36 4.75 -17.85 12.03
N ILE A 37 5.11 -17.14 10.99
CA ILE A 37 4.26 -16.90 9.81
C ILE A 37 5.10 -17.22 8.57
N PRO A 38 4.96 -18.40 7.98
CA PRO A 38 5.69 -18.78 6.77
C PRO A 38 5.09 -18.06 5.54
N PHE A 39 5.37 -16.78 5.43
CA PHE A 39 4.80 -15.88 4.42
C PHE A 39 4.84 -16.44 2.99
N PRO A 40 5.92 -17.08 2.51
CA PRO A 40 5.95 -17.63 1.14
C PRO A 40 4.91 -18.73 0.86
N LYS A 41 4.30 -19.30 1.92
CA LYS A 41 3.20 -20.27 1.77
C LYS A 41 1.84 -19.60 1.56
N LEU A 42 1.73 -18.31 1.88
CA LEU A 42 0.51 -17.52 1.70
C LEU A 42 0.46 -17.02 0.24
N LYS A 43 -0.19 -17.80 -0.63
CA LYS A 43 -0.17 -17.55 -2.09
C LYS A 43 -0.99 -16.35 -2.54
N LEU A 44 -1.96 -15.95 -1.72
CA LEU A 44 -2.77 -14.76 -1.97
C LEU A 44 -2.07 -13.46 -1.55
N LEU A 45 -1.01 -13.54 -0.74
CA LEU A 45 -0.39 -12.39 -0.10
C LEU A 45 0.57 -11.66 -1.05
N HIS A 46 0.44 -10.32 -1.13
CA HIS A 46 1.40 -9.41 -1.77
C HIS A 46 2.39 -8.85 -0.76
N PHE A 47 1.87 -8.16 0.26
CA PHE A 47 2.65 -7.54 1.32
C PHE A 47 2.01 -7.78 2.67
N ALA A 48 2.84 -7.91 3.69
CA ALA A 48 2.40 -7.92 5.08
C ALA A 48 3.40 -7.18 5.97
N SER A 49 2.89 -6.51 7.01
CA SER A 49 3.73 -5.91 8.03
C SER A 49 3.17 -6.09 9.42
N LEU A 50 4.05 -6.29 10.40
CA LEU A 50 3.73 -6.34 11.81
C LEU A 50 4.45 -5.19 12.51
N VAL A 51 3.68 -4.35 13.18
CA VAL A 51 4.17 -3.14 13.84
C VAL A 51 3.62 -3.09 15.26
N VAL A 52 4.48 -3.02 16.26
CA VAL A 52 4.10 -2.73 17.64
C VAL A 52 4.21 -1.23 17.87
N ASN A 53 3.07 -0.57 18.07
CA ASN A 53 3.02 0.85 18.36
C ASN A 53 2.79 1.10 19.85
N GLU A 54 3.69 1.88 20.44
CA GLU A 54 3.60 2.41 21.79
C GLU A 54 3.52 3.93 21.70
N ALA A 55 2.48 4.51 22.25
CA ALA A 55 2.30 5.96 22.34
C ALA A 55 1.92 6.33 23.77
N PRO A 56 2.44 7.43 24.32
CA PRO A 56 2.32 7.76 25.76
C PRO A 56 0.87 7.77 26.28
N ASP A 57 -0.10 8.20 25.47
CA ASP A 57 -1.50 8.38 25.88
C ASP A 57 -2.42 7.27 25.36
N TYR A 58 -1.87 6.17 24.86
CA TYR A 58 -2.63 5.07 24.26
C TYR A 58 -2.09 3.72 24.71
N ASP A 59 -3.01 2.76 24.86
CA ASP A 59 -2.60 1.38 25.07
C ASP A 59 -1.70 0.93 23.92
N PRO A 60 -0.65 0.12 24.18
CA PRO A 60 0.15 -0.48 23.14
C PRO A 60 -0.73 -1.29 22.19
N CYS A 61 -0.47 -1.23 20.90
CA CYS A 61 -1.21 -2.01 19.93
C CYS A 61 -0.30 -2.69 18.91
N LEU A 62 -0.74 -3.86 18.45
CA LEU A 62 -0.20 -4.55 17.29
C LEU A 62 -1.02 -4.15 16.07
N VAL A 63 -0.33 -3.69 15.05
CA VAL A 63 -0.85 -3.41 13.71
C VAL A 63 -0.33 -4.51 12.79
N PHE A 64 -1.20 -5.34 12.28
CA PHE A 64 -0.89 -6.36 11.28
C PHE A 64 -1.55 -5.99 9.97
N GLU A 65 -0.80 -5.31 9.09
CA GLU A 65 -1.23 -4.93 7.75
C GLU A 65 -1.13 -6.10 6.80
N ASN A 66 -2.10 -6.20 5.88
CA ASN A 66 -2.17 -7.25 4.87
C ASN A 66 -2.72 -6.71 3.55
N ASN A 67 -2.01 -7.01 2.46
CA ASN A 67 -2.42 -6.71 1.08
C ASN A 67 -2.45 -8.03 0.32
N PHE A 68 -3.65 -8.47 -0.11
CA PHE A 68 -3.83 -9.81 -0.66
C PHE A 68 -4.87 -9.86 -1.77
N ASP A 69 -4.87 -10.97 -2.51
CA ASP A 69 -5.81 -11.25 -3.57
C ASP A 69 -7.14 -11.79 -3.05
N GLY A 70 -8.23 -11.31 -3.63
CA GLY A 70 -9.57 -11.82 -3.36
C GLY A 70 -10.23 -11.30 -2.08
N PRO A 71 -11.29 -11.96 -1.63
CA PRO A 71 -12.02 -11.59 -0.41
C PRO A 71 -11.32 -12.10 0.85
N LEU A 72 -11.78 -11.59 2.02
CA LEU A 72 -11.17 -11.88 3.33
C LEU A 72 -11.20 -13.36 3.71
N ASP A 73 -12.31 -14.05 3.49
CA ASP A 73 -12.48 -15.39 4.01
C ASP A 73 -11.49 -16.44 3.46
N PRO A 74 -11.22 -16.52 2.15
CA PRO A 74 -10.15 -17.37 1.61
C PRO A 74 -8.78 -17.05 2.20
N TYR A 75 -8.46 -15.78 2.40
CA TYR A 75 -7.20 -15.36 2.99
C TYR A 75 -7.09 -15.78 4.46
N LEU A 76 -8.15 -15.65 5.24
CA LEU A 76 -8.19 -16.14 6.61
C LEU A 76 -8.01 -17.67 6.71
N GLU A 77 -8.59 -18.41 5.77
CA GLU A 77 -8.39 -19.88 5.69
C GLU A 77 -6.92 -20.22 5.40
N GLU A 78 -6.28 -19.49 4.50
CA GLU A 78 -4.86 -19.66 4.18
C GLU A 78 -3.97 -19.29 5.39
N LEU A 79 -4.26 -18.19 6.09
CA LEU A 79 -3.59 -17.81 7.33
C LEU A 79 -3.73 -18.90 8.40
N TYR A 80 -4.92 -19.44 8.60
CA TYR A 80 -5.12 -20.52 9.56
C TYR A 80 -4.33 -21.77 9.18
N LEU A 81 -4.42 -22.17 7.92
CA LEU A 81 -3.77 -23.39 7.43
C LEU A 81 -2.25 -23.37 7.64
N HIS A 82 -1.62 -22.22 7.41
CA HIS A 82 -0.16 -22.13 7.38
C HIS A 82 0.46 -21.44 8.60
N ALA A 83 -0.30 -20.62 9.35
CA ALA A 83 0.25 -19.76 10.40
C ALA A 83 -0.53 -19.81 11.73
N SER A 84 -1.46 -20.75 11.92
CA SER A 84 -2.33 -20.80 13.12
C SER A 84 -1.56 -20.80 14.44
N GLU A 85 -0.49 -21.58 14.54
CA GLU A 85 0.34 -21.68 15.74
C GLU A 85 1.11 -20.37 16.03
N GLY A 86 1.70 -19.79 14.99
CA GLY A 86 2.41 -18.52 15.13
C GLY A 86 1.49 -17.35 15.45
N LEU A 87 0.31 -17.29 14.80
CA LEU A 87 -0.71 -16.30 15.13
C LEU A 87 -1.21 -16.47 16.56
N HIS A 88 -1.37 -17.72 17.04
CA HIS A 88 -1.70 -17.99 18.43
C HIS A 88 -0.62 -17.46 19.39
N GLN A 89 0.66 -17.66 19.08
CA GLN A 89 1.76 -17.11 19.87
C GLN A 89 1.72 -15.55 19.89
N ILE A 90 1.55 -14.92 18.75
CA ILE A 90 1.47 -13.47 18.62
C ILE A 90 0.29 -12.91 19.43
N TYR A 91 -0.92 -13.42 19.19
CA TYR A 91 -2.13 -12.90 19.82
C TYR A 91 -2.29 -13.29 21.28
N SER A 92 -1.55 -14.32 21.78
CA SER A 92 -1.47 -14.59 23.22
C SER A 92 -0.88 -13.43 24.03
N CYS A 93 -0.23 -12.48 23.38
CA CYS A 93 0.21 -11.22 23.96
C CYS A 93 -0.91 -10.17 24.05
N CYS A 94 -2.08 -10.43 23.49
CA CYS A 94 -3.23 -9.51 23.42
C CYS A 94 -4.25 -9.88 24.51
N PRO A 95 -4.76 -8.90 25.29
CA PRO A 95 -5.60 -9.18 26.46
C PRO A 95 -6.95 -9.83 26.11
N ASP A 96 -7.52 -9.50 24.96
CA ASP A 96 -8.85 -9.98 24.53
C ASP A 96 -8.78 -11.28 23.70
N TYR A 97 -7.60 -11.83 23.52
CA TYR A 97 -7.45 -13.11 22.81
C TYR A 97 -7.69 -14.30 23.76
N PRO A 98 -8.56 -15.23 23.40
CA PRO A 98 -8.82 -16.40 24.23
C PRO A 98 -7.62 -17.35 24.20
N VAL A 99 -6.83 -17.35 25.27
CA VAL A 99 -5.65 -18.19 25.39
C VAL A 99 -6.08 -19.62 25.76
N ALA A 100 -6.10 -20.50 24.77
CA ALA A 100 -6.25 -21.94 24.93
C ALA A 100 -4.89 -22.65 24.83
N SER A 101 -4.85 -23.95 25.15
CA SER A 101 -3.62 -24.75 25.03
C SER A 101 -3.17 -24.99 23.58
N ALA A 102 -4.08 -24.79 22.62
CA ALA A 102 -3.85 -24.92 21.18
C ALA A 102 -4.76 -23.95 20.40
N PRO A 103 -4.38 -23.53 19.19
CA PRO A 103 -5.19 -22.62 18.37
C PRO A 103 -6.49 -23.33 17.91
N ASP A 104 -7.63 -22.81 18.35
CA ASP A 104 -8.94 -23.19 17.83
C ASP A 104 -9.27 -22.34 16.59
N LYS A 105 -9.66 -22.99 15.48
CA LYS A 105 -9.95 -22.33 14.21
C LYS A 105 -11.06 -21.29 14.35
N ALA A 106 -12.18 -21.66 14.95
CA ALA A 106 -13.33 -20.78 15.03
C ALA A 106 -13.03 -19.56 15.91
N GLN A 107 -12.30 -19.75 17.00
CA GLN A 107 -11.89 -18.68 17.90
C GLN A 107 -10.89 -17.73 17.22
N LEU A 108 -9.83 -18.27 16.58
CA LEU A 108 -8.82 -17.45 15.90
C LEU A 108 -9.45 -16.63 14.76
N LEU A 109 -10.24 -17.27 13.89
CA LEU A 109 -10.85 -16.55 12.76
C LEU A 109 -11.90 -15.53 13.24
N SER A 110 -12.66 -15.84 14.28
CA SER A 110 -13.60 -14.89 14.89
C SER A 110 -12.87 -13.70 15.50
N TYR A 111 -11.76 -13.95 16.20
CA TYR A 111 -10.92 -12.90 16.77
C TYR A 111 -10.35 -11.98 15.68
N LEU A 112 -9.77 -12.54 14.62
CA LEU A 112 -9.26 -11.74 13.51
C LEU A 112 -10.34 -10.89 12.85
N ARG A 113 -11.53 -11.48 12.56
CA ARG A 113 -12.66 -10.73 11.98
C ARG A 113 -13.12 -9.57 12.86
N ALA A 114 -13.13 -9.75 14.17
CA ALA A 114 -13.53 -8.70 15.13
C ALA A 114 -12.54 -7.51 15.16
N HIS A 115 -11.29 -7.73 14.77
CA HIS A 115 -10.24 -6.72 14.81
C HIS A 115 -9.85 -6.16 13.42
N VAL A 116 -10.66 -6.45 12.39
CA VAL A 116 -10.47 -5.88 11.05
C VAL A 116 -10.74 -4.38 11.06
N VAL A 117 -9.78 -3.63 10.56
CA VAL A 117 -9.91 -2.21 10.27
C VAL A 117 -9.83 -2.01 8.76
N HIS A 118 -10.94 -1.59 8.15
CA HIS A 118 -10.99 -1.26 6.74
C HIS A 118 -10.42 0.14 6.48
N PRO A 119 -9.71 0.36 5.37
CA PRO A 119 -9.19 1.68 5.03
C PRO A 119 -10.32 2.69 4.72
N ASN A 120 -10.13 3.93 5.17
CA ASN A 120 -10.99 5.06 4.79
C ASN A 120 -10.66 5.58 3.39
N ALA A 121 -9.39 5.46 2.99
CA ALA A 121 -8.91 5.71 1.64
C ALA A 121 -7.73 4.78 1.36
N TYR A 122 -7.58 4.36 0.10
CA TYR A 122 -6.49 3.49 -0.30
C TYR A 122 -6.08 3.68 -1.76
N HIS A 123 -4.88 3.20 -2.08
CA HIS A 123 -4.32 3.14 -3.41
C HIS A 123 -3.69 1.77 -3.67
N ILE A 124 -3.79 1.30 -4.91
CA ILE A 124 -3.17 0.08 -5.43
C ILE A 124 -2.48 0.44 -6.74
N GLY A 125 -1.17 0.19 -6.84
CA GLY A 125 -0.37 0.50 -8.02
C GLY A 125 -0.68 -0.43 -9.20
N ASN A 126 -0.50 -1.72 -9.01
CA ASN A 126 -0.73 -2.71 -10.07
C ASN A 126 -2.13 -3.33 -9.94
N VAL A 127 -3.16 -2.53 -10.22
CA VAL A 127 -4.56 -2.95 -10.09
C VAL A 127 -4.86 -4.18 -10.95
N GLY A 128 -5.47 -5.21 -10.33
CA GLY A 128 -5.90 -6.44 -10.99
C GLY A 128 -4.77 -7.45 -11.28
N ARG A 129 -3.56 -7.21 -10.80
CA ARG A 129 -2.44 -8.17 -10.85
C ARG A 129 -2.39 -8.98 -9.56
N SER A 130 -2.62 -10.30 -9.65
CA SER A 130 -2.43 -11.18 -8.50
C SER A 130 -0.95 -11.38 -8.20
N ALA A 131 -0.64 -11.78 -6.97
CA ALA A 131 0.73 -12.13 -6.58
C ALA A 131 1.28 -13.26 -7.47
N GLU A 132 0.48 -14.28 -7.74
CA GLU A 132 0.83 -15.37 -8.66
C GLU A 132 1.12 -14.86 -10.08
N ARG A 133 0.26 -13.97 -10.61
CA ARG A 133 0.44 -13.42 -11.96
C ARG A 133 1.69 -12.57 -12.04
N THR A 134 2.01 -11.80 -11.01
CA THR A 134 3.22 -11.00 -10.93
C THR A 134 4.48 -11.88 -11.06
N HIS A 135 4.55 -12.99 -10.33
CA HIS A 135 5.63 -13.96 -10.46
C HIS A 135 5.69 -14.64 -11.83
N GLN A 136 4.53 -15.00 -12.38
CA GLN A 136 4.44 -15.64 -13.69
C GLN A 136 4.93 -14.71 -14.82
N GLU A 137 4.54 -13.44 -14.80
CA GLU A 137 4.93 -12.45 -15.79
C GLU A 137 6.43 -12.11 -15.70
N ASP A 138 6.99 -12.11 -14.49
CA ASP A 138 8.43 -11.94 -14.25
C ASP A 138 9.24 -13.11 -14.83
N ALA A 139 8.89 -14.34 -14.48
CA ALA A 139 9.53 -15.52 -15.03
C ALA A 139 9.42 -15.63 -16.57
N LEU A 140 8.29 -15.17 -17.13
CA LEU A 140 8.12 -15.10 -18.57
C LEU A 140 9.09 -14.09 -19.20
N ARG A 141 9.18 -12.88 -18.63
CA ARG A 141 10.08 -11.82 -19.10
C ARG A 141 11.53 -12.30 -19.11
N ASP A 142 12.01 -12.87 -18.00
CA ASP A 142 13.39 -13.37 -17.88
C ASP A 142 13.69 -14.45 -18.92
N SER A 143 12.77 -15.41 -19.13
CA SER A 143 12.93 -16.44 -20.15
C SER A 143 12.94 -15.90 -21.58
N LEU A 144 12.20 -14.82 -21.83
CA LEU A 144 12.17 -14.16 -23.14
C LEU A 144 13.44 -13.35 -23.37
N GLU A 145 13.99 -12.70 -22.36
CA GLU A 145 15.26 -11.97 -22.42
C GLU A 145 16.40 -12.95 -22.75
N ASP A 146 16.52 -14.07 -22.01
CA ASP A 146 17.50 -15.12 -22.28
C ASP A 146 17.40 -15.68 -23.71
N PHE A 147 16.17 -15.90 -24.19
CA PHE A 147 15.92 -16.36 -25.55
C PHE A 147 16.36 -15.35 -26.62
N LEU A 148 16.04 -14.07 -26.42
CA LEU A 148 16.41 -12.98 -27.32
C LEU A 148 17.91 -12.78 -27.35
N ASP A 149 18.60 -12.84 -26.23
CA ASP A 149 20.05 -12.78 -26.12
C ASP A 149 20.71 -13.94 -26.93
N GLY A 150 20.14 -15.13 -26.82
CA GLY A 150 20.56 -16.27 -27.62
C GLY A 150 20.39 -16.06 -29.15
N VAL A 151 19.28 -15.41 -29.57
CA VAL A 151 19.05 -15.08 -30.99
C VAL A 151 20.06 -14.03 -31.48
N VAL A 152 20.38 -13.04 -30.67
CA VAL A 152 21.36 -11.98 -30.97
C VAL A 152 22.78 -12.59 -31.07
N ALA A 153 23.17 -13.42 -30.11
CA ALA A 153 24.48 -14.07 -30.07
C ALA A 153 24.75 -14.96 -31.29
N GLN A 154 23.70 -15.56 -31.87
CA GLN A 154 23.80 -16.37 -33.10
C GLN A 154 23.88 -15.52 -34.38
N GLY A 155 23.84 -14.19 -34.31
CA GLY A 155 23.84 -13.29 -35.46
C GLY A 155 22.56 -13.39 -36.32
N ASN A 156 21.51 -14.01 -35.82
CA ASN A 156 20.29 -14.33 -36.59
C ASN A 156 19.22 -13.22 -36.44
N ILE A 157 19.66 -11.97 -36.55
CA ILE A 157 18.84 -10.78 -36.45
C ILE A 157 18.15 -10.59 -37.82
N GLY A 158 16.93 -11.08 -37.95
CA GLY A 158 16.07 -10.84 -39.10
C GLY A 158 15.16 -9.61 -38.93
N PRO A 159 14.19 -9.42 -39.84
CA PRO A 159 13.14 -8.39 -39.67
C PRO A 159 12.41 -8.50 -38.32
N LEU A 160 11.97 -7.39 -37.77
CA LEU A 160 11.31 -7.35 -36.45
C LEU A 160 10.15 -8.34 -36.32
N ALA A 161 9.33 -8.45 -37.37
CA ALA A 161 8.21 -9.42 -37.40
C ALA A 161 8.72 -10.89 -37.28
N SER A 162 9.88 -11.23 -37.88
CA SER A 162 10.48 -12.55 -37.74
C SER A 162 10.97 -12.84 -36.33
N ILE A 163 11.58 -11.85 -35.66
CA ILE A 163 12.04 -11.99 -34.28
C ILE A 163 10.81 -12.26 -33.38
N ARG A 164 9.75 -11.48 -33.54
CA ARG A 164 8.52 -11.67 -32.79
C ARG A 164 7.87 -13.05 -33.03
N GLN A 165 7.82 -13.51 -34.25
CA GLN A 165 7.36 -14.88 -34.56
C GLN A 165 8.16 -15.96 -33.85
N LYS A 166 9.49 -15.81 -33.78
CA LYS A 166 10.38 -16.72 -33.04
C LYS A 166 10.05 -16.72 -31.56
N VAL A 167 9.85 -15.53 -30.94
CA VAL A 167 9.45 -15.37 -29.53
C VAL A 167 8.10 -16.07 -29.29
N GLN A 168 7.11 -15.83 -30.14
CA GLN A 168 5.79 -16.47 -30.02
C GLN A 168 5.85 -18.00 -30.16
N ALA A 169 6.70 -18.51 -31.07
CA ALA A 169 6.94 -19.94 -31.24
C ALA A 169 7.64 -20.53 -30.00
N PHE A 170 8.65 -19.83 -29.46
CA PHE A 170 9.32 -20.22 -28.24
C PHE A 170 8.33 -20.35 -27.07
N VAL A 171 7.51 -19.31 -26.79
CA VAL A 171 6.52 -19.36 -25.70
C VAL A 171 5.54 -20.51 -25.88
N LYS A 172 5.03 -20.73 -27.10
CA LYS A 172 4.11 -21.85 -27.40
C LYS A 172 4.74 -23.22 -27.19
N SER A 173 6.06 -23.35 -27.35
CA SER A 173 6.78 -24.60 -27.13
C SER A 173 7.05 -24.93 -25.66
N GLN A 174 6.88 -23.92 -24.76
CA GLN A 174 7.15 -24.06 -23.32
C GLN A 174 5.87 -24.39 -22.55
N PRO A 175 5.72 -25.58 -21.97
CA PRO A 175 4.54 -25.94 -21.17
C PRO A 175 4.27 -24.97 -20.00
N LEU A 176 5.35 -24.40 -19.43
CA LEU A 176 5.28 -23.46 -18.31
C LEU A 176 4.54 -22.16 -18.67
N PHE A 177 4.54 -21.74 -19.95
CA PHE A 177 3.98 -20.46 -20.40
C PHE A 177 2.67 -20.58 -21.19
N THR A 178 2.00 -21.74 -21.14
CA THR A 178 0.70 -21.94 -21.83
C THR A 178 -0.36 -20.93 -21.40
N TRP A 179 -0.31 -20.45 -20.16
CA TRP A 179 -1.19 -19.42 -19.62
C TRP A 179 -1.01 -18.06 -20.31
N ALA A 180 0.19 -17.74 -20.85
CA ALA A 180 0.50 -16.43 -21.42
C ALA A 180 -0.31 -16.12 -22.69
N ALA A 181 -0.77 -17.16 -23.41
CA ALA A 181 -1.62 -17.00 -24.58
C ALA A 181 -3.04 -16.53 -24.26
N LYS A 182 -3.49 -16.68 -22.99
CA LYS A 182 -4.81 -16.28 -22.55
C LYS A 182 -4.73 -14.90 -21.89
N VAL A 183 -5.19 -13.88 -22.61
CA VAL A 183 -5.27 -12.52 -22.06
C VAL A 183 -6.48 -12.42 -21.15
N GLU A 184 -6.21 -12.18 -19.87
CA GLU A 184 -7.24 -11.89 -18.88
C GLU A 184 -7.25 -10.37 -18.61
N PRO A 185 -8.44 -9.71 -18.64
CA PRO A 185 -8.52 -8.29 -18.37
C PRO A 185 -8.10 -8.02 -16.91
N ARG A 186 -7.33 -6.95 -16.68
CA ARG A 186 -6.90 -6.51 -15.34
C ARG A 186 -8.09 -6.22 -14.43
N GLN A 187 -9.12 -5.64 -15.01
CA GLN A 187 -10.36 -5.27 -14.33
C GLN A 187 -11.55 -5.67 -15.19
N THR A 188 -12.67 -5.98 -14.54
CA THR A 188 -13.93 -6.13 -15.22
C THR A 188 -14.45 -4.77 -15.72
N ALA A 189 -15.29 -4.76 -16.75
CA ALA A 189 -15.89 -3.53 -17.27
C ALA A 189 -16.63 -2.75 -16.16
N SER A 190 -17.28 -3.45 -15.22
CA SER A 190 -17.96 -2.83 -14.09
C SER A 190 -16.99 -2.18 -13.11
N GLU A 191 -15.87 -2.84 -12.78
CA GLU A 191 -14.83 -2.29 -11.88
C GLU A 191 -14.18 -1.03 -12.45
N HIS A 192 -14.08 -0.94 -13.76
CA HIS A 192 -13.56 0.25 -14.45
C HIS A 192 -14.61 1.38 -14.56
N PHE A 193 -15.86 1.07 -14.85
CA PHE A 193 -16.91 2.06 -15.11
C PHE A 193 -17.56 2.61 -13.83
N MET A 194 -17.84 1.75 -12.83
CA MET A 194 -18.60 2.15 -11.64
C MET A 194 -17.98 3.27 -10.84
N PRO A 195 -16.64 3.34 -10.61
CA PRO A 195 -16.04 4.47 -9.88
C PRO A 195 -16.26 5.81 -10.59
N ARG A 196 -16.16 5.85 -11.92
CA ARG A 196 -16.39 7.06 -12.73
C ARG A 196 -17.85 7.47 -12.68
N LEU A 197 -18.77 6.52 -12.81
CA LEU A 197 -20.20 6.77 -12.67
C LEU A 197 -20.52 7.34 -11.29
N ASN A 198 -19.97 6.78 -10.22
CA ASN A 198 -20.16 7.27 -8.86
C ASN A 198 -19.62 8.71 -8.70
N LEU A 199 -18.50 9.05 -9.33
CA LEU A 199 -17.98 10.42 -9.32
C LEU A 199 -18.92 11.39 -10.04
N VAL A 200 -19.45 11.02 -11.21
CA VAL A 200 -20.43 11.81 -11.96
C VAL A 200 -21.72 12.00 -11.13
N ILE A 201 -22.26 10.93 -10.57
CA ILE A 201 -23.44 10.99 -9.70
C ILE A 201 -23.19 11.90 -8.49
N ALA A 202 -22.05 11.77 -7.83
CA ALA A 202 -21.67 12.64 -6.71
C ALA A 202 -21.61 14.12 -7.13
N GLY A 203 -21.05 14.40 -8.32
CA GLY A 203 -21.03 15.75 -8.90
C GLY A 203 -22.43 16.31 -9.17
N LEU A 204 -23.31 15.51 -9.76
CA LEU A 204 -24.71 15.92 -10.02
C LEU A 204 -25.48 16.17 -8.72
N ILE A 205 -25.31 15.32 -7.70
CA ILE A 205 -25.92 15.52 -6.39
C ILE A 205 -25.37 16.81 -5.75
N ALA A 206 -24.05 17.04 -5.82
CA ALA A 206 -23.45 18.26 -5.29
C ALA A 206 -23.97 19.52 -6.00
N LEU A 207 -24.17 19.45 -7.34
CA LEU A 207 -24.75 20.53 -8.13
C LEU A 207 -26.21 20.80 -7.71
N LEU A 208 -27.03 19.77 -7.58
CA LEU A 208 -28.42 19.88 -7.16
C LEU A 208 -28.55 20.47 -5.76
N LEU A 209 -27.67 20.04 -4.84
CA LEU A 209 -27.67 20.51 -3.46
C LEU A 209 -26.84 21.80 -3.25
N SER A 210 -26.29 22.39 -4.31
CA SER A 210 -25.40 23.56 -4.23
C SER A 210 -26.00 24.74 -3.46
N PRO A 211 -27.31 25.09 -3.55
CA PRO A 211 -27.88 26.18 -2.77
C PRO A 211 -27.76 25.98 -1.24
N LEU A 212 -27.77 24.72 -0.78
CA LEU A 212 -27.57 24.36 0.62
C LEU A 212 -26.09 24.19 0.95
N LEU A 213 -25.32 23.57 0.05
CA LEU A 213 -23.92 23.23 0.30
C LEU A 213 -23.00 24.48 0.27
N ILE A 214 -23.30 25.50 -0.55
CA ILE A 214 -22.47 26.72 -0.63
C ILE A 214 -22.46 27.48 0.72
N PRO A 215 -23.60 27.80 1.36
CA PRO A 215 -23.57 28.42 2.68
C PRO A 215 -22.87 27.57 3.75
N LEU A 216 -23.09 26.23 3.74
CA LEU A 216 -22.40 25.34 4.66
C LEU A 216 -20.89 25.30 4.42
N LEU A 217 -20.45 25.33 3.17
CA LEU A 217 -19.05 25.40 2.81
C LEU A 217 -18.41 26.73 3.28
N LEU A 218 -19.11 27.86 3.15
CA LEU A 218 -18.65 29.15 3.66
C LEU A 218 -18.45 29.12 5.18
N VAL A 219 -19.44 28.59 5.91
CA VAL A 219 -19.31 28.41 7.37
C VAL A 219 -18.14 27.50 7.71
N TRP A 220 -17.99 26.39 6.99
CA TRP A 220 -16.87 25.47 7.17
C TRP A 220 -15.52 26.14 6.91
N VAL A 221 -15.38 26.95 5.83
CA VAL A 221 -14.15 27.69 5.52
C VAL A 221 -13.83 28.70 6.63
N ILE A 222 -14.83 29.42 7.15
CA ILE A 222 -14.64 30.38 8.26
C ILE A 222 -14.15 29.64 9.51
N MET A 223 -14.81 28.53 9.88
CA MET A 223 -14.40 27.70 11.02
C MET A 223 -13.00 27.12 10.82
N LEU A 224 -12.67 26.67 9.61
CA LEU A 224 -11.35 26.16 9.26
C LEU A 224 -10.28 27.24 9.48
N ARG A 225 -10.48 28.44 8.91
CA ARG A 225 -9.52 29.54 9.08
C ARG A 225 -9.38 29.95 10.54
N TRP A 226 -10.49 30.00 11.26
CA TRP A 226 -10.45 30.28 12.69
C TRP A 226 -9.62 29.26 13.47
N THR A 227 -9.84 27.95 13.23
CA THR A 227 -9.04 26.91 13.87
C THR A 227 -7.57 26.97 13.48
N GLU A 228 -7.23 27.13 12.18
CA GLU A 228 -5.85 27.22 11.70
C GLU A 228 -5.06 28.41 12.30
N THR A 229 -5.75 29.52 12.62
CA THR A 229 -5.11 30.71 13.20
C THR A 229 -4.97 30.64 14.72
N HIS A 230 -5.78 29.81 15.40
CA HIS A 230 -5.78 29.71 16.86
C HIS A 230 -5.14 28.39 17.38
N GLU A 231 -4.72 27.51 16.47
CA GLU A 231 -3.99 26.30 16.84
C GLU A 231 -2.58 26.62 17.35
N ALA A 232 -2.14 25.82 18.31
CA ALA A 232 -0.75 25.90 18.78
C ALA A 232 0.24 25.72 17.62
N PRO A 233 1.39 26.39 17.66
CA PRO A 233 2.44 26.13 16.67
C PRO A 233 2.88 24.67 16.76
N PRO A 234 3.25 24.03 15.62
CA PRO A 234 3.81 22.68 15.65
C PRO A 234 5.04 22.64 16.54
N ALA A 235 5.24 21.54 17.25
CA ALA A 235 6.43 21.33 18.07
C ALA A 235 7.69 21.37 17.19
N ASP A 236 8.79 21.80 17.76
CA ASP A 236 10.10 21.67 17.11
C ASP A 236 10.56 20.22 17.28
N LEU A 237 10.45 19.46 16.20
CA LEU A 237 10.70 18.01 16.21
C LEU A 237 12.18 17.77 16.01
N SER A 238 12.90 17.46 17.08
CA SER A 238 14.29 17.00 17.00
C SER A 238 14.36 15.56 16.46
N ILE A 239 15.42 15.27 15.72
CA ILE A 239 15.71 13.92 15.21
C ILE A 239 16.10 13.00 16.38
N ASP A 240 15.18 12.13 16.78
CA ASP A 240 15.36 11.16 17.87
C ASP A 240 16.23 9.96 17.42
N THR A 241 16.73 9.21 18.41
CA THR A 241 17.47 7.96 18.22
C THR A 241 16.71 6.92 17.39
N ASN A 242 15.37 6.95 17.48
CA ASN A 242 14.48 6.10 16.68
C ASN A 242 14.65 6.35 15.18
N VAL A 243 14.81 7.60 14.75
CA VAL A 243 15.05 7.97 13.34
C VAL A 243 16.34 7.33 12.81
N LYS A 244 17.41 7.29 13.61
CA LYS A 244 18.68 6.67 13.20
C LYS A 244 18.54 5.16 12.94
N ASN A 245 17.67 4.49 13.68
CA ASN A 245 17.40 3.06 13.48
C ASN A 245 16.51 2.81 12.25
N LEU A 246 15.58 3.72 11.98
CA LEU A 246 14.74 3.69 10.78
C LEU A 246 15.61 3.87 9.52
N VAL A 247 16.43 4.91 9.47
CA VAL A 247 17.31 5.22 8.32
C VAL A 247 18.25 4.05 8.00
N LYS A 248 18.84 3.40 9.00
CA LYS A 248 19.72 2.24 8.77
C LYS A 248 19.04 1.07 8.07
N ARG A 249 17.72 0.90 8.22
CA ARG A 249 16.96 -0.17 7.55
C ARG A 249 16.50 0.22 6.15
N GLU A 250 16.15 1.48 5.96
CA GLU A 250 15.58 1.99 4.71
C GLU A 250 16.64 2.23 3.63
N ASP A 251 17.84 2.63 4.04
CA ASP A 251 18.95 2.96 3.13
C ASP A 251 19.94 1.80 2.95
N PHE A 252 19.52 0.57 3.15
CA PHE A 252 20.39 -0.59 2.94
C PHE A 252 20.73 -0.73 1.45
N PRO A 253 22.01 -0.99 1.07
CA PRO A 253 22.36 -1.20 -0.33
C PRO A 253 21.52 -2.32 -0.95
N HIS A 254 21.03 -2.10 -2.17
CA HIS A 254 20.19 -3.03 -2.93
C HIS A 254 18.72 -3.18 -2.47
N ILE A 255 18.20 -2.25 -1.65
CA ILE A 255 16.77 -2.21 -1.35
C ILE A 255 16.03 -1.62 -2.56
N VAL A 256 15.16 -2.43 -3.17
CA VAL A 256 14.27 -2.02 -4.26
C VAL A 256 12.98 -1.44 -3.72
N GLN A 257 12.45 -2.04 -2.64
CA GLN A 257 11.17 -1.68 -2.05
C GLN A 257 11.35 -1.33 -0.57
N ASN A 258 10.50 -0.44 -0.07
CA ASN A 258 10.45 -0.02 1.31
C ASN A 258 9.02 -0.02 1.86
N HIS A 259 8.93 0.02 3.19
CA HIS A 259 7.68 0.08 3.92
C HIS A 259 7.69 1.24 4.91
N MET A 260 6.56 1.92 5.04
CA MET A 260 6.36 2.96 6.04
C MET A 260 5.03 2.74 6.78
N CYS A 261 5.11 2.72 8.11
CA CYS A 261 3.96 2.82 8.99
C CYS A 261 4.03 4.13 9.77
N HIS A 262 2.99 4.94 9.68
CA HIS A 262 2.92 6.26 10.28
C HIS A 262 1.62 6.40 11.08
N ILE A 263 1.72 6.73 12.37
CA ILE A 263 0.55 6.90 13.25
C ILE A 263 0.58 8.30 13.83
N SER A 264 -0.40 9.11 13.43
CA SER A 264 -0.55 10.49 13.88
C SER A 264 -1.76 10.67 14.78
N ILE A 265 -1.65 11.54 15.77
CA ILE A 265 -2.77 12.00 16.59
C ILE A 265 -3.58 13.01 15.76
N VAL A 266 -4.89 12.77 15.63
CA VAL A 266 -5.81 13.71 14.98
C VAL A 266 -6.09 14.88 15.94
N LYS A 267 -6.05 16.11 15.42
CA LYS A 267 -6.35 17.32 16.19
C LYS A 267 -7.70 17.19 16.90
N PRO A 268 -7.82 17.64 18.15
CA PRO A 268 -9.03 17.47 18.96
C PRO A 268 -10.23 18.19 18.35
N GLY A 269 -11.41 17.72 18.72
CA GLY A 269 -12.68 18.31 18.29
C GLY A 269 -13.37 17.58 17.13
N ALA A 270 -14.70 17.69 17.10
CA ALA A 270 -15.52 17.04 16.07
C ALA A 270 -15.29 17.64 14.68
N PHE A 271 -14.97 18.93 14.60
CA PHE A 271 -14.75 19.66 13.37
C PHE A 271 -13.55 19.08 12.59
N ARG A 272 -12.37 18.97 13.22
CA ARG A 272 -11.16 18.43 12.56
C ARG A 272 -11.33 16.97 12.19
N ARG A 273 -11.94 16.15 13.04
CA ARG A 273 -12.25 14.74 12.73
C ARG A 273 -13.25 14.61 11.58
N GLY A 274 -14.27 15.47 11.54
CA GLY A 274 -15.23 15.52 10.43
C GLY A 274 -14.59 15.92 9.12
N THR A 275 -13.76 16.98 9.14
CA THR A 275 -12.98 17.44 7.99
C THR A 275 -12.09 16.32 7.45
N LEU A 276 -11.31 15.65 8.30
CA LEU A 276 -10.45 14.54 7.87
C LEU A 276 -11.24 13.40 7.24
N ARG A 277 -12.37 12.99 7.82
CA ARG A 277 -13.25 11.99 7.21
C ARG A 277 -13.76 12.41 5.84
N GLY A 278 -14.13 13.67 5.67
CA GLY A 278 -14.54 14.23 4.38
C GLY A 278 -13.43 14.18 3.34
N VAL A 279 -12.22 14.60 3.72
CA VAL A 279 -11.03 14.57 2.85
C VAL A 279 -10.70 13.13 2.43
N LEU A 280 -10.66 12.18 3.36
CA LEU A 280 -10.36 10.78 3.04
C LEU A 280 -11.42 10.17 2.11
N ARG A 281 -12.70 10.49 2.29
CA ARG A 281 -13.76 10.05 1.36
C ARG A 281 -13.57 10.61 -0.05
N LEU A 282 -13.22 11.89 -0.16
CA LEU A 282 -12.96 12.54 -1.44
C LEU A 282 -11.75 11.91 -2.14
N ILE A 283 -10.65 11.73 -1.41
CA ILE A 283 -9.43 11.08 -1.94
C ILE A 283 -9.73 9.65 -2.39
N ASN A 284 -10.47 8.88 -1.59
CA ASN A 284 -10.84 7.51 -1.96
C ASN A 284 -11.72 7.48 -3.23
N LEU A 285 -12.62 8.45 -3.40
CA LEU A 285 -13.44 8.56 -4.60
C LEU A 285 -12.59 8.86 -5.85
N ILE A 286 -11.64 9.80 -5.73
CA ILE A 286 -10.76 10.21 -6.83
C ILE A 286 -9.73 9.12 -7.16
N ALA A 287 -9.08 8.53 -6.16
CA ALA A 287 -8.06 7.51 -6.36
C ALA A 287 -8.57 6.28 -7.13
N ARG A 288 -9.85 5.93 -6.96
CA ARG A 288 -10.48 4.81 -7.68
C ARG A 288 -10.77 5.08 -9.17
N THR A 289 -10.64 6.32 -9.61
CA THR A 289 -10.82 6.68 -11.04
C THR A 289 -9.51 6.66 -11.83
N SER A 290 -8.38 6.44 -11.18
CA SER A 290 -7.07 6.34 -11.83
C SER A 290 -6.92 4.98 -12.52
N ASP A 291 -6.63 5.02 -13.83
CA ASP A 291 -6.44 3.80 -14.65
C ASP A 291 -4.99 3.32 -14.68
N LYS A 292 -4.05 4.22 -14.40
CA LYS A 292 -2.62 3.94 -14.52
C LYS A 292 -1.97 3.41 -13.26
N GLY A 293 -2.76 3.18 -12.19
CA GLY A 293 -2.19 2.75 -10.91
C GLY A 293 -1.26 3.79 -10.25
N GLU A 294 -1.38 5.07 -10.65
CA GLU A 294 -0.60 6.17 -10.08
C GLU A 294 -1.43 6.93 -9.05
N LEU A 295 -0.84 7.25 -7.92
CA LEU A 295 -1.44 8.17 -6.95
C LEU A 295 -0.92 9.59 -7.21
N SER A 296 -1.74 10.44 -7.79
CA SER A 296 -1.35 11.82 -8.15
C SER A 296 -0.07 11.90 -9.02
N GLY A 297 0.13 10.94 -9.92
CA GLY A 297 1.33 10.85 -10.77
C GLY A 297 2.57 10.26 -10.09
N ILE A 298 2.41 9.62 -8.93
CA ILE A 298 3.48 8.88 -8.25
C ILE A 298 3.38 7.40 -8.66
N PRO A 299 4.36 6.88 -9.43
CA PRO A 299 4.28 5.53 -9.99
C PRO A 299 4.97 4.46 -9.13
N SER A 300 5.46 4.83 -7.94
CA SER A 300 6.30 3.97 -7.08
C SER A 300 5.56 3.33 -5.92
N ILE A 301 4.23 3.43 -5.88
CA ILE A 301 3.43 2.96 -4.74
C ILE A 301 2.74 1.64 -5.09
N HIS A 302 3.13 0.55 -4.44
CA HIS A 302 2.44 -0.73 -4.59
C HIS A 302 1.08 -0.72 -3.91
N PHE A 303 1.07 -0.45 -2.61
CA PHE A 303 -0.13 -0.34 -1.79
C PHE A 303 0.04 0.77 -0.77
N ALA A 304 -0.97 1.63 -0.64
CA ALA A 304 -1.02 2.62 0.42
C ALA A 304 -2.44 2.77 0.95
N HIS A 305 -2.58 3.03 2.24
CA HIS A 305 -3.90 3.25 2.81
C HIS A 305 -3.88 4.14 4.04
N TRP A 306 -5.02 4.77 4.28
CA TRP A 306 -5.30 5.60 5.45
C TRP A 306 -6.49 5.03 6.21
N SER A 307 -6.29 4.80 7.50
CA SER A 307 -7.33 4.27 8.39
C SER A 307 -7.46 5.14 9.64
N LEU A 308 -8.68 5.52 9.96
CA LEU A 308 -8.98 6.18 11.22
C LEU A 308 -9.18 5.13 12.30
N ILE A 309 -8.35 5.17 13.33
CA ILE A 309 -8.36 4.25 14.47
C ILE A 309 -8.73 4.98 15.75
N ASP A 310 -9.02 4.25 16.83
CA ASP A 310 -9.41 4.79 18.14
C ASP A 310 -10.58 5.80 18.08
N ASN A 311 -11.65 5.42 17.40
CA ASN A 311 -12.81 6.29 17.18
C ASN A 311 -12.46 7.60 16.42
N GLY A 312 -11.43 7.54 15.55
CA GLY A 312 -10.96 8.67 14.75
C GLY A 312 -10.07 9.65 15.52
N ARG A 313 -9.48 9.22 16.62
CA ARG A 313 -8.49 10.01 17.37
C ARG A 313 -7.08 9.88 16.81
N ARG A 314 -6.79 8.77 16.13
CA ARG A 314 -5.52 8.57 15.45
C ARG A 314 -5.74 8.25 13.97
N LEU A 315 -4.79 8.67 13.15
CA LEU A 315 -4.70 8.35 11.72
C LEU A 315 -3.53 7.41 11.51
N LEU A 316 -3.83 6.19 11.06
CA LEU A 316 -2.85 5.24 10.58
C LEU A 316 -2.65 5.46 9.07
N PHE A 317 -1.43 5.57 8.63
CA PHE A 317 -1.03 5.50 7.24
C PHE A 317 0.01 4.41 7.06
N VAL A 318 -0.20 3.52 6.12
CA VAL A 318 0.74 2.47 5.75
C VAL A 318 0.97 2.51 4.25
N SER A 319 2.22 2.33 3.84
CA SER A 319 2.60 2.32 2.44
C SER A 319 3.73 1.34 2.17
N ASN A 320 3.59 0.59 1.08
CA ASN A 320 4.61 -0.25 0.46
C ASN A 320 5.00 0.44 -0.86
N PHE A 321 6.26 0.83 -1.02
CA PHE A 321 6.71 1.68 -2.12
C PHE A 321 8.12 1.33 -2.60
N ASP A 322 8.47 1.79 -3.80
CA ASP A 322 9.78 1.60 -4.41
C ASP A 322 10.76 2.70 -4.01
N GLY A 323 12.02 2.35 -3.88
CA GLY A 323 13.12 3.28 -3.67
C GLY A 323 13.26 3.79 -2.24
N SER A 324 14.02 4.88 -2.06
CA SER A 324 14.32 5.45 -0.74
C SER A 324 13.14 6.24 -0.16
N TRP A 325 13.10 6.32 1.16
CA TRP A 325 12.12 7.12 1.88
C TRP A 325 12.16 8.61 1.49
N GLU A 326 13.36 9.16 1.29
CA GLU A 326 13.55 10.55 0.89
C GLU A 326 12.92 10.83 -0.48
N ASN A 327 13.23 10.03 -1.48
CA ASN A 327 12.67 10.17 -2.83
C ASN A 327 11.15 10.01 -2.83
N TYR A 328 10.65 9.04 -2.05
CA TYR A 328 9.21 8.82 -1.89
C TYR A 328 8.50 10.05 -1.33
N LEU A 329 9.04 10.69 -0.29
CA LEU A 329 8.44 11.91 0.26
C LEU A 329 8.61 13.12 -0.66
N ASP A 330 9.73 13.23 -1.39
CA ASP A 330 9.93 14.28 -2.38
C ASP A 330 8.90 14.19 -3.50
N ASP A 331 8.64 12.99 -4.02
CA ASP A 331 7.57 12.78 -5.00
C ASP A 331 6.20 13.26 -4.48
N PHE A 332 5.88 13.00 -3.22
CA PHE A 332 4.64 13.50 -2.61
C PHE A 332 4.62 15.03 -2.48
N ILE A 333 5.72 15.64 -2.07
CA ILE A 333 5.84 17.10 -1.94
C ILE A 333 5.63 17.74 -3.30
N ASP A 334 6.24 17.20 -4.34
CA ASP A 334 6.23 17.79 -5.68
C ASP A 334 4.91 17.54 -6.42
N LYS A 335 4.38 16.32 -6.35
CA LYS A 335 3.25 15.88 -7.18
C LYS A 335 1.90 15.90 -6.46
N ALA A 336 1.89 15.72 -5.13
CA ALA A 336 0.68 15.51 -4.34
C ALA A 336 0.53 16.45 -3.13
N SER A 337 1.26 17.56 -3.08
CA SER A 337 1.35 18.48 -1.93
C SER A 337 0.00 18.87 -1.34
N SER A 338 -0.98 19.25 -2.18
CA SER A 338 -2.31 19.68 -1.71
C SER A 338 -3.10 18.50 -1.08
N GLY A 339 -2.99 17.30 -1.64
CA GLY A 339 -3.62 16.09 -1.09
C GLY A 339 -3.01 15.70 0.24
N LEU A 340 -1.68 15.67 0.33
CA LEU A 340 -0.96 15.47 1.58
C LEU A 340 -1.37 16.47 2.64
N THR A 341 -1.28 17.77 2.32
CA THR A 341 -1.63 18.84 3.25
C THR A 341 -3.08 18.69 3.71
N GLY A 342 -4.01 18.37 2.80
CA GLY A 342 -5.41 18.17 3.13
C GLY A 342 -5.67 17.08 4.17
N ILE A 343 -4.89 16.00 4.14
CA ILE A 343 -4.98 14.92 5.13
C ILE A 343 -4.30 15.32 6.44
N TRP A 344 -2.97 15.56 6.39
CA TRP A 344 -2.14 15.69 7.59
C TRP A 344 -2.27 17.02 8.31
N SER A 345 -2.82 18.09 7.67
CA SER A 345 -3.19 19.33 8.36
C SER A 345 -4.19 19.15 9.51
N ASN A 346 -4.89 18.01 9.50
CA ASN A 346 -5.81 17.63 10.59
C ASN A 346 -5.13 16.83 11.71
N THR A 347 -3.80 16.64 11.64
CA THR A 347 -3.02 15.96 12.69
C THR A 347 -2.14 16.93 13.46
N VAL A 348 -1.79 16.54 14.69
CA VAL A 348 -0.94 17.33 15.59
C VAL A 348 0.48 17.39 15.04
N ASP A 349 1.19 18.50 15.29
CA ASP A 349 2.59 18.76 14.87
C ASP A 349 2.84 18.73 13.35
N TYR A 350 1.81 18.87 12.53
CA TYR A 350 1.97 19.11 11.11
C TYR A 350 2.30 20.59 10.83
N PRO A 351 3.12 20.91 9.82
CA PRO A 351 3.42 22.30 9.45
C PRO A 351 2.16 23.16 9.25
N LYS A 352 2.25 24.45 9.56
CA LYS A 352 1.11 25.38 9.44
C LYS A 352 0.54 25.39 8.04
N THR A 353 -0.80 25.48 7.94
CA THR A 353 -1.54 25.45 6.70
C THR A 353 -2.45 26.66 6.53
N ARG A 354 -2.84 26.92 5.29
CA ARG A 354 -3.89 27.86 4.93
C ARG A 354 -4.94 27.17 4.07
N PHE A 355 -6.20 27.34 4.45
CA PHE A 355 -7.34 26.77 3.73
C PHE A 355 -7.20 25.25 3.48
N LEU A 356 -6.69 24.54 4.47
CA LEU A 356 -6.51 23.08 4.47
C LEU A 356 -5.42 22.53 3.54
N ILE A 357 -5.20 23.12 2.37
CA ILE A 357 -4.42 22.54 1.27
C ILE A 357 -3.22 23.40 0.83
N LEU A 358 -3.08 24.59 1.37
CA LEU A 358 -1.99 25.51 1.04
C LEU A 358 -0.92 25.49 2.14
N ASP A 359 0.32 25.78 1.74
CA ASP A 359 1.52 25.72 2.58
C ASP A 359 1.82 24.26 3.05
N GLY A 360 1.84 23.96 4.33
CA GLY A 360 1.98 22.61 4.87
C GLY A 360 3.19 21.83 4.33
N SER A 361 2.96 20.84 3.49
CA SER A 361 4.01 19.99 2.91
C SER A 361 4.98 20.73 1.99
N ARG A 362 4.66 21.95 1.52
CA ARG A 362 5.60 22.80 0.76
C ARG A 362 6.80 23.25 1.58
N ASP A 363 6.66 23.29 2.91
CA ASP A 363 7.82 23.35 3.82
C ASP A 363 8.37 21.92 3.96
N GLY A 364 9.11 21.47 2.93
CA GLY A 364 9.55 20.08 2.81
C GLY A 364 10.39 19.61 4.00
N SER A 365 11.27 20.47 4.55
CA SER A 365 12.10 20.11 5.68
C SER A 365 11.28 19.85 6.95
N ARG A 366 10.33 20.73 7.28
CA ARG A 366 9.44 20.53 8.42
C ARG A 366 8.47 19.38 8.20
N PHE A 367 7.98 19.21 6.97
CA PHE A 367 7.13 18.09 6.63
C PHE A 367 7.86 16.75 6.82
N LYS A 368 9.09 16.61 6.28
CA LYS A 368 9.91 15.39 6.45
C LYS A 368 10.22 15.13 7.92
N ALA A 369 10.55 16.18 8.70
CA ALA A 369 10.76 16.04 10.14
C ALA A 369 9.51 15.54 10.87
N ALA A 370 8.33 16.10 10.54
CA ALA A 370 7.05 15.66 11.11
C ALA A 370 6.71 14.21 10.71
N ALA A 371 6.96 13.83 9.46
CA ALA A 371 6.75 12.47 8.97
C ALA A 371 7.66 11.47 9.72
N ARG A 372 8.94 11.77 9.88
CA ARG A 372 9.89 10.92 10.62
C ARG A 372 9.52 10.78 12.11
N ALA A 373 9.15 11.87 12.76
CA ALA A 373 8.77 11.85 14.17
C ALA A 373 7.52 11.00 14.48
N LYS A 374 6.66 10.78 13.50
CA LYS A 374 5.42 9.98 13.63
C LYS A 374 5.55 8.58 13.00
N GLN A 375 6.66 8.30 12.36
CA GLN A 375 6.93 6.99 11.77
C GLN A 375 7.19 5.96 12.88
N THR A 376 6.44 4.86 12.84
CA THR A 376 6.60 3.75 13.76
C THR A 376 7.50 2.70 13.13
N TYR A 377 8.43 2.15 13.92
CA TYR A 377 9.32 1.09 13.47
C TYR A 377 8.55 -0.17 13.06
N THR A 378 8.80 -0.67 11.86
CA THR A 378 8.21 -1.90 11.35
C THR A 378 9.01 -3.09 11.87
N ASN A 379 8.41 -3.89 12.76
CA ASN A 379 9.09 -5.04 13.36
C ASN A 379 9.32 -6.15 12.34
N VAL A 380 8.32 -6.48 11.53
CA VAL A 380 8.42 -7.47 10.45
C VAL A 380 7.79 -6.90 9.20
N TRP A 381 8.43 -7.07 8.07
CA TRP A 381 7.87 -6.71 6.76
C TRP A 381 8.19 -7.77 5.72
N TYR A 382 7.19 -8.15 4.95
CA TYR A 382 7.26 -9.13 3.88
C TYR A 382 6.74 -8.55 2.57
N SER A 383 7.45 -8.83 1.50
CA SER A 383 7.01 -8.63 0.11
C SER A 383 7.11 -9.96 -0.63
N ALA A 384 6.07 -10.34 -1.35
CA ALA A 384 6.08 -11.55 -2.17
C ALA A 384 7.06 -11.46 -3.35
N TYR A 385 7.39 -10.25 -3.79
CA TYR A 385 8.22 -9.97 -4.97
C TYR A 385 9.14 -8.76 -4.74
N LYS A 386 9.97 -8.82 -3.72
CA LYS A 386 10.80 -7.72 -3.19
C LYS A 386 11.79 -7.08 -4.18
N GLN A 387 12.04 -7.70 -5.34
CA GLN A 387 12.92 -7.18 -6.38
C GLN A 387 12.17 -6.48 -7.52
N LEU A 388 10.84 -6.49 -7.51
CA LEU A 388 10.03 -5.93 -8.57
C LEU A 388 9.46 -4.58 -8.18
N THR A 389 9.80 -3.55 -8.95
CA THR A 389 9.14 -2.24 -8.83
C THR A 389 7.74 -2.27 -9.45
N VAL A 390 6.88 -1.30 -9.08
CA VAL A 390 5.59 -1.10 -9.74
C VAL A 390 5.76 -1.00 -11.26
N GLN A 391 6.78 -0.25 -11.70
CA GLN A 391 7.06 -0.07 -13.13
C GLN A 391 7.54 -1.35 -13.80
N THR A 392 8.37 -2.17 -13.12
CA THR A 392 8.80 -3.48 -13.62
C THR A 392 7.60 -4.40 -13.80
N ILE A 393 6.70 -4.46 -12.81
CA ILE A 393 5.47 -5.26 -12.87
C ILE A 393 4.59 -4.81 -14.06
N ASP A 394 4.43 -3.50 -14.27
CA ASP A 394 3.66 -2.97 -15.40
C ASP A 394 4.32 -3.24 -16.75
N ASN A 395 5.65 -3.18 -16.80
CA ASN A 395 6.42 -3.53 -18.00
C ASN A 395 6.26 -5.02 -18.36
N ASN A 396 6.43 -5.91 -17.37
CA ASN A 396 6.27 -7.36 -17.54
C ASN A 396 4.85 -7.70 -18.01
N SER A 397 3.85 -7.03 -17.44
CA SER A 397 2.46 -7.15 -17.87
C SER A 397 2.24 -6.71 -19.32
N SER A 398 2.85 -5.59 -19.71
CA SER A 398 2.76 -5.08 -21.09
C SER A 398 3.43 -6.01 -22.09
N ILE A 399 4.58 -6.58 -21.73
CA ILE A 399 5.24 -7.62 -22.56
C ILE A 399 4.28 -8.78 -22.82
N ARG A 400 3.63 -9.29 -21.79
CA ARG A 400 2.72 -10.42 -21.92
C ARG A 400 1.43 -10.05 -22.67
N GLU A 401 0.85 -8.88 -22.41
CA GLU A 401 -0.40 -8.42 -23.04
C GLU A 401 -0.25 -8.27 -24.53
N ASP A 402 0.90 -7.75 -24.98
CA ASP A 402 1.20 -7.53 -26.38
C ASP A 402 1.78 -8.76 -27.10
N LEU A 403 2.16 -9.80 -26.37
CA LEU A 403 2.89 -10.96 -26.90
C LEU A 403 2.20 -11.63 -28.11
N PHE A 404 0.87 -11.81 -28.07
CA PHE A 404 0.11 -12.47 -29.12
C PHE A 404 -0.87 -11.52 -29.85
N THR A 405 -0.83 -10.22 -29.58
CA THR A 405 -1.63 -9.23 -30.31
C THR A 405 -1.07 -8.98 -31.72
N SER A 406 -1.84 -8.36 -32.59
CA SER A 406 -1.32 -7.88 -33.89
C SER A 406 -0.66 -6.51 -33.68
N LEU A 407 0.64 -6.41 -33.96
CA LEU A 407 1.40 -5.15 -33.89
C LEU A 407 1.97 -4.82 -35.26
N ASP A 408 2.02 -3.54 -35.61
CA ASP A 408 2.79 -3.04 -36.74
C ASP A 408 4.30 -2.99 -36.42
N ASP A 409 5.14 -2.57 -37.37
CA ASP A 409 6.61 -2.55 -37.18
C ASP A 409 7.04 -1.56 -36.10
N SER A 410 6.37 -0.41 -35.94
CA SER A 410 6.67 0.57 -34.90
C SER A 410 6.35 0.01 -33.53
N ALA A 411 5.14 -0.51 -33.34
CA ALA A 411 4.71 -1.12 -32.09
C ALA A 411 5.51 -2.39 -31.75
N THR A 412 5.94 -3.15 -32.76
CA THR A 412 6.82 -4.31 -32.56
C THR A 412 8.20 -3.87 -32.05
N ARG A 413 8.75 -2.76 -32.58
CA ARG A 413 10.01 -2.17 -32.09
C ARG A 413 9.85 -1.76 -30.62
N ASP A 414 8.79 -0.99 -30.31
CA ASP A 414 8.53 -0.51 -28.95
C ASP A 414 8.33 -1.67 -27.96
N TRP A 415 7.71 -2.75 -28.41
CA TRP A 415 7.56 -3.98 -27.61
C TRP A 415 8.91 -4.67 -27.36
N LEU A 416 9.79 -4.76 -28.35
CA LEU A 416 11.13 -5.33 -28.19
C LEU A 416 12.06 -4.47 -27.33
N LEU A 417 11.82 -3.16 -27.22
CA LEU A 417 12.58 -2.26 -26.34
C LEU A 417 12.20 -2.41 -24.84
N ARG A 418 11.26 -3.26 -24.53
CA ARG A 418 10.84 -3.54 -23.13
C ARG A 418 11.71 -4.58 -22.42
N PHE A 419 12.54 -5.26 -23.16
CA PHE A 419 13.49 -6.28 -22.67
C PHE A 419 14.86 -5.72 -22.30
#